data_890d5797135475724c86868e33227cf9
#
_entry.id   890d5797135475724c86868e33227cf9
#
_cell.length_a   1.000
_cell.length_b   1.000
_cell.length_c   1.000
_cell.angle_alpha   90.00
_cell.angle_beta   90.00
_cell.angle_gamma   90.00
#
_symmetry.space_group_name_H-M   'P 1'
#
loop_
_entity.id
_entity.type
_entity.pdbx_description
1 polymer ?
#
loop_
_entity_poly.entity_id
_entity_poly.type
_entity_poly.pdbx_seq_one_letter_code
_entity_poly.pdbx_strand_id
1 'polypeptide(L)'
;MKKTIAILLLFISLTTHGQAVRKYSNEFMNIGVDAAALGMSNAVTGYTGDVNSGYWNPAGLLKIEDSEAALMHASYFANIAQYDYAAYAKKIDDRSAWGVSLIRFGVDDILNTTQLIDSEGNIDYNRISLFSTADYGLTFSYARQMKLEGFQYGVNAKVIRRVIGDFANSWGFGFDVGLQFDRNDWHFGLMLRDITTTYNVWAIDEDKYQDIQDAVAGQNQELPESTEITAPKVQLGVAKKFNISEAAHMPKVAVTLTTEP
;
A
#
# COMPACT_ATOMS: atom_id res chain seq x y z
N MET A 1 -3.52 -34.33 -25.48
CA MET A 1 -3.70 -32.86 -25.38
C MET A 1 -5.13 -32.45 -24.99
N LYS A 2 -6.21 -32.76 -25.71
CA LYS A 2 -7.59 -32.32 -25.33
C LYS A 2 -8.03 -32.80 -23.95
N LYS A 3 -7.72 -34.03 -23.54
CA LYS A 3 -8.05 -34.58 -22.20
C LYS A 3 -7.24 -33.92 -21.08
N THR A 4 -5.98 -33.55 -21.33
CA THR A 4 -5.12 -32.87 -20.35
C THR A 4 -5.59 -31.44 -20.10
N ILE A 5 -6.02 -30.75 -21.16
CA ILE A 5 -6.61 -29.39 -21.05
C ILE A 5 -7.94 -29.41 -20.28
N ALA A 6 -8.78 -30.42 -20.53
CA ALA A 6 -10.05 -30.57 -19.82
C ALA A 6 -9.86 -30.85 -18.31
N ILE A 7 -8.85 -31.64 -17.94
CA ILE A 7 -8.48 -31.89 -16.54
C ILE A 7 -7.94 -30.62 -15.89
N LEU A 8 -7.10 -29.83 -16.58
CA LEU A 8 -6.57 -28.56 -16.09
C LEU A 8 -7.70 -27.53 -15.84
N LEU A 9 -8.68 -27.45 -16.77
CA LEU A 9 -9.86 -26.59 -16.62
C LEU A 9 -10.77 -27.04 -15.46
N LEU A 10 -10.88 -28.37 -15.25
CA LEU A 10 -11.67 -28.90 -14.11
C LEU A 10 -11.00 -28.57 -12.76
N PHE A 11 -9.68 -28.58 -12.67
CA PHE A 11 -8.96 -28.18 -11.46
C PHE A 11 -9.11 -26.68 -11.15
N ILE A 12 -9.18 -25.83 -12.17
CA ILE A 12 -9.38 -24.38 -11.99
C ILE A 12 -10.80 -24.07 -11.46
N SER A 13 -11.80 -24.88 -11.83
CA SER A 13 -13.20 -24.67 -11.38
C SER A 13 -13.49 -25.13 -9.94
N LEU A 14 -12.58 -25.89 -9.31
CA LEU A 14 -12.76 -26.39 -7.94
C LEU A 14 -12.29 -25.39 -6.87
N THR A 15 -11.71 -24.24 -7.25
CA THR A 15 -11.19 -23.23 -6.31
C THR A 15 -12.12 -22.03 -6.12
N THR A 16 -13.37 -22.09 -6.60
CA THR A 16 -14.36 -21.03 -6.32
C THR A 16 -14.88 -21.16 -4.89
N HIS A 17 -14.09 -20.73 -3.92
CA HIS A 17 -14.58 -20.45 -2.58
C HIS A 17 -15.42 -19.17 -2.63
N GLY A 18 -16.62 -19.23 -2.02
CA GLY A 18 -17.51 -18.07 -1.94
C GLY A 18 -16.78 -16.88 -1.34
N GLN A 19 -17.07 -15.69 -1.86
CA GLN A 19 -16.46 -14.43 -1.43
C GLN A 19 -16.66 -14.25 0.08
N ALA A 20 -15.59 -14.39 0.86
CA ALA A 20 -15.56 -13.84 2.20
C ALA A 20 -15.74 -12.32 2.10
N VAL A 21 -16.55 -11.74 2.99
CA VAL A 21 -16.69 -10.28 3.08
C VAL A 21 -15.29 -9.71 3.23
N ARG A 22 -14.83 -8.98 2.21
CA ARG A 22 -13.48 -8.39 2.20
C ARG A 22 -13.44 -7.27 3.24
N LYS A 23 -12.60 -7.41 4.22
CA LYS A 23 -12.19 -6.29 5.06
C LYS A 23 -11.08 -5.55 4.32
N TYR A 24 -11.39 -4.35 3.84
CA TYR A 24 -10.42 -3.46 3.22
C TYR A 24 -9.55 -2.82 4.31
N SER A 25 -8.46 -3.49 4.64
CA SER A 25 -7.47 -2.96 5.58
C SER A 25 -6.28 -2.39 4.81
N ASN A 26 -5.72 -1.28 5.32
CA ASN A 26 -4.50 -0.64 4.79
C ASN A 26 -4.59 -0.13 3.34
N GLU A 27 -5.77 0.25 2.84
CA GLU A 27 -5.94 0.73 1.46
C GLU A 27 -5.13 2.01 1.17
N PHE A 28 -4.78 2.80 2.16
CA PHE A 28 -3.88 3.95 1.99
C PHE A 28 -2.50 3.54 1.42
N MET A 29 -2.06 2.30 1.65
CA MET A 29 -0.84 1.74 1.07
C MET A 29 -0.98 1.35 -0.42
N ASN A 30 -2.18 1.45 -1.00
CA ASN A 30 -2.47 1.10 -2.39
C ASN A 30 -2.74 2.33 -3.28
N ILE A 31 -2.76 3.54 -2.72
CA ILE A 31 -3.03 4.79 -3.47
C ILE A 31 -2.01 5.02 -4.58
N GLY A 32 -0.75 4.73 -4.30
CA GLY A 32 0.36 4.95 -5.23
C GLY A 32 1.21 6.16 -4.86
N VAL A 33 2.46 6.10 -5.26
CA VAL A 33 3.47 7.15 -5.07
C VAL A 33 4.19 7.42 -6.37
N ASP A 34 4.86 8.57 -6.48
CA ASP A 34 5.60 9.01 -7.65
C ASP A 34 4.69 9.48 -8.81
N ALA A 35 4.87 10.74 -9.20
CA ALA A 35 4.10 11.35 -10.27
C ALA A 35 4.27 10.64 -11.63
N ALA A 36 5.46 10.10 -11.91
CA ALA A 36 5.71 9.35 -13.13
C ALA A 36 4.93 8.02 -13.13
N ALA A 37 4.91 7.30 -12.01
CA ALA A 37 4.13 6.08 -11.85
C ALA A 37 2.62 6.35 -11.96
N LEU A 38 2.12 7.38 -11.30
CA LEU A 38 0.72 7.83 -11.40
C LEU A 38 0.35 8.20 -12.85
N GLY A 39 1.24 8.91 -13.57
CA GLY A 39 1.07 9.23 -14.99
C GLY A 39 1.02 8.01 -15.93
N MET A 40 1.55 6.87 -15.47
CA MET A 40 1.52 5.59 -16.17
C MET A 40 0.47 4.62 -15.60
N SER A 41 -0.52 5.14 -14.90
CA SER A 41 -1.58 4.34 -14.25
C SER A 41 -1.01 3.24 -13.33
N ASN A 42 0.08 3.53 -12.63
CA ASN A 42 0.79 2.62 -11.72
C ASN A 42 1.41 1.36 -12.39
N ALA A 43 1.54 1.37 -13.73
CA ALA A 43 2.05 0.23 -14.47
C ALA A 43 3.59 0.18 -14.46
N VAL A 44 4.21 0.15 -13.28
CA VAL A 44 5.66 0.28 -13.08
C VAL A 44 6.36 -0.94 -12.49
N THR A 45 5.63 -1.95 -12.03
CA THR A 45 6.15 -3.14 -11.33
C THR A 45 7.30 -3.83 -12.08
N GLY A 46 7.26 -3.83 -13.42
CA GLY A 46 8.25 -4.50 -14.26
C GLY A 46 9.57 -3.76 -14.41
N TYR A 47 9.57 -2.42 -14.30
CA TYR A 47 10.74 -1.62 -14.68
C TYR A 47 11.14 -0.53 -13.69
N THR A 48 10.41 -0.33 -12.60
CA THR A 48 10.81 0.63 -11.56
C THR A 48 12.29 0.45 -11.22
N GLY A 49 13.00 1.55 -10.99
CA GLY A 49 14.44 1.49 -10.86
C GLY A 49 15.04 2.75 -10.22
N ASP A 50 14.31 3.38 -9.31
CA ASP A 50 14.67 4.55 -8.53
C ASP A 50 14.37 4.32 -7.05
N VAL A 51 14.45 5.36 -6.23
CA VAL A 51 14.13 5.33 -4.79
C VAL A 51 12.70 4.85 -4.49
N ASN A 52 11.74 5.10 -5.41
CA ASN A 52 10.34 4.69 -5.27
C ASN A 52 10.13 3.18 -5.48
N SER A 53 11.17 2.49 -5.93
CA SER A 53 11.14 1.03 -6.07
C SER A 53 10.84 0.31 -4.75
N GLY A 54 11.22 0.86 -3.61
CA GLY A 54 10.85 0.31 -2.31
C GLY A 54 9.34 0.12 -2.15
N TYR A 55 8.57 1.02 -2.71
CA TYR A 55 7.10 0.93 -2.73
C TYR A 55 6.57 0.00 -3.85
N TRP A 56 7.08 0.15 -5.10
CA TRP A 56 6.52 -0.53 -6.28
C TRP A 56 7.01 -1.96 -6.45
N ASN A 57 8.32 -2.16 -6.37
CA ASN A 57 9.00 -3.47 -6.45
C ASN A 57 10.41 -3.31 -5.91
N PRO A 58 10.71 -3.77 -4.69
CA PRO A 58 11.99 -3.51 -4.03
C PRO A 58 13.20 -4.02 -4.82
N ALA A 59 13.04 -5.00 -5.73
CA ALA A 59 14.12 -5.44 -6.59
C ALA A 59 14.71 -4.31 -7.44
N GLY A 60 13.90 -3.30 -7.80
CA GLY A 60 14.31 -2.16 -8.60
C GLY A 60 15.31 -1.22 -7.92
N LEU A 61 15.47 -1.28 -6.59
CA LEU A 61 16.45 -0.46 -5.86
C LEU A 61 17.90 -0.67 -6.33
N LEU A 62 18.21 -1.80 -6.95
CA LEU A 62 19.55 -2.03 -7.51
C LEU A 62 19.92 -1.11 -8.68
N LYS A 63 18.93 -0.44 -9.29
CA LYS A 63 19.13 0.42 -10.45
C LYS A 63 19.50 1.86 -10.08
N ILE A 64 19.43 2.26 -8.81
CA ILE A 64 19.91 3.57 -8.34
C ILE A 64 21.43 3.67 -8.54
N GLU A 65 21.95 4.86 -8.74
CA GLU A 65 23.40 5.03 -8.98
C GLU A 65 24.21 4.99 -7.68
N ASP A 66 23.89 5.82 -6.70
CA ASP A 66 24.54 5.85 -5.38
C ASP A 66 23.48 5.99 -4.28
N SER A 67 22.90 7.16 -4.13
CA SER A 67 21.83 7.44 -3.17
C SER A 67 20.80 8.38 -3.78
N GLU A 68 19.54 8.13 -3.47
CA GLU A 68 18.41 8.90 -3.95
C GLU A 68 17.45 9.20 -2.81
N ALA A 69 16.76 10.34 -2.89
CA ALA A 69 15.66 10.71 -2.00
C ALA A 69 14.47 11.21 -2.81
N ALA A 70 13.27 10.93 -2.33
CA ALA A 70 12.03 11.42 -2.92
C ALA A 70 11.10 11.95 -1.84
N LEU A 71 10.37 13.03 -2.18
CA LEU A 71 9.29 13.59 -1.37
C LEU A 71 8.08 13.80 -2.29
N MET A 72 6.91 13.47 -1.81
CA MET A 72 5.65 13.71 -2.51
C MET A 72 4.60 14.18 -1.51
N HIS A 73 3.81 15.17 -1.93
CA HIS A 73 2.60 15.61 -1.26
C HIS A 73 1.46 15.60 -2.25
N ALA A 74 0.32 15.04 -1.86
CA ALA A 74 -0.91 15.07 -2.65
C ALA A 74 -2.11 15.35 -1.76
N SER A 75 -2.98 16.25 -2.23
CA SER A 75 -4.26 16.56 -1.59
C SER A 75 -5.39 15.83 -2.29
N TYR A 76 -6.24 15.20 -1.54
CA TYR A 76 -7.42 14.49 -2.02
C TYR A 76 -8.70 15.15 -1.51
N PHE A 77 -9.80 14.99 -2.25
CA PHE A 77 -11.14 15.44 -1.86
C PHE A 77 -11.18 16.94 -1.50
N ALA A 78 -10.68 17.79 -2.42
CA ALA A 78 -10.63 19.24 -2.22
C ALA A 78 -9.88 19.66 -0.93
N ASN A 79 -8.75 19.04 -0.67
CA ASN A 79 -7.87 19.29 0.48
C ASN A 79 -8.38 18.77 1.83
N ILE A 80 -9.37 17.86 1.82
CA ILE A 80 -9.83 17.21 3.07
C ILE A 80 -8.81 16.20 3.55
N ALA A 81 -8.27 15.36 2.65
CA ALA A 81 -7.28 14.35 2.99
C ALA A 81 -5.90 14.68 2.40
N GLN A 82 -4.85 14.43 3.20
CA GLN A 82 -3.45 14.67 2.87
C GLN A 82 -2.74 13.33 2.72
N TYR A 83 -1.96 13.18 1.64
CA TYR A 83 -1.12 12.01 1.38
C TYR A 83 0.32 12.45 1.20
N ASP A 84 1.15 12.14 2.17
CA ASP A 84 2.55 12.50 2.22
C ASP A 84 3.40 11.23 2.06
N TYR A 85 4.44 11.34 1.26
CA TYR A 85 5.42 10.27 1.06
C TYR A 85 6.83 10.82 1.12
N ALA A 86 7.70 10.10 1.81
CA ALA A 86 9.13 10.34 1.85
C ALA A 86 9.87 9.03 1.67
N ALA A 87 10.94 9.03 0.88
CA ALA A 87 11.78 7.87 0.69
C ALA A 87 13.25 8.24 0.57
N TYR A 88 14.09 7.31 1.00
CA TYR A 88 15.53 7.35 0.80
C TYR A 88 16.04 5.96 0.48
N ALA A 89 16.95 5.86 -0.49
CA ALA A 89 17.60 4.61 -0.85
C ALA A 89 19.07 4.83 -1.11
N LYS A 90 19.88 3.81 -0.84
CA LYS A 90 21.33 3.85 -1.05
C LYS A 90 21.86 2.48 -1.45
N LYS A 91 22.82 2.48 -2.39
CA LYS A 91 23.64 1.29 -2.68
C LYS A 91 24.52 0.93 -1.49
N ILE A 92 24.62 -0.35 -1.21
CA ILE A 92 25.60 -0.91 -0.26
C ILE A 92 26.86 -1.29 -1.03
N ASP A 93 26.68 -1.96 -2.16
CA ASP A 93 27.70 -2.40 -3.10
C ASP A 93 27.09 -2.55 -4.51
N ASP A 94 27.88 -3.02 -5.49
CA ASP A 94 27.43 -3.22 -6.88
C ASP A 94 26.29 -4.21 -7.03
N ARG A 95 25.99 -4.99 -6.00
CA ARG A 95 25.03 -6.11 -6.03
C ARG A 95 23.92 -5.99 -5.00
N SER A 96 23.95 -4.98 -4.13
CA SER A 96 22.94 -4.81 -3.08
C SER A 96 22.66 -3.33 -2.80
N ALA A 97 21.39 -3.06 -2.43
CA ALA A 97 20.90 -1.75 -2.05
C ALA A 97 19.86 -1.89 -0.92
N TRP A 98 19.69 -0.83 -0.17
CA TRP A 98 18.64 -0.72 0.84
C TRP A 98 17.85 0.58 0.65
N GLY A 99 16.66 0.62 1.21
CA GLY A 99 15.84 1.81 1.24
C GLY A 99 14.91 1.85 2.43
N VAL A 100 14.40 3.03 2.70
CA VAL A 100 13.35 3.26 3.69
C VAL A 100 12.34 4.23 3.09
N SER A 101 11.06 3.99 3.33
CA SER A 101 10.01 4.92 2.94
C SER A 101 8.96 5.06 4.02
N LEU A 102 8.37 6.24 4.09
CA LEU A 102 7.29 6.60 5.00
C LEU A 102 6.13 7.17 4.20
N ILE A 103 4.94 6.65 4.47
CA ILE A 103 3.67 7.20 3.98
C ILE A 103 2.89 7.72 5.19
N ARG A 104 2.26 8.88 5.05
CA ARG A 104 1.21 9.37 5.93
C ARG A 104 -0.02 9.67 5.09
N PHE A 105 -1.15 9.13 5.47
CA PHE A 105 -2.46 9.51 4.94
C PHE A 105 -3.32 9.99 6.10
N GLY A 106 -3.81 11.22 6.05
CA GLY A 106 -4.51 11.80 7.18
C GLY A 106 -5.62 12.76 6.78
N VAL A 107 -6.57 12.91 7.70
CA VAL A 107 -7.62 13.92 7.67
C VAL A 107 -7.57 14.65 9.00
N ASP A 108 -7.34 15.95 8.94
CA ASP A 108 -7.24 16.80 10.12
C ASP A 108 -8.55 17.57 10.33
N ASP A 109 -8.73 18.12 11.53
CA ASP A 109 -9.84 19.00 11.90
C ASP A 109 -11.24 18.42 11.68
N ILE A 110 -11.43 17.13 11.97
CA ILE A 110 -12.74 16.48 11.92
C ILE A 110 -13.58 16.95 13.11
N LEU A 111 -14.79 17.45 12.84
CA LEU A 111 -15.71 17.88 13.88
C LEU A 111 -16.23 16.68 14.68
N ASN A 112 -15.95 16.65 15.97
CA ASN A 112 -16.58 15.73 16.92
C ASN A 112 -17.84 16.35 17.46
N THR A 113 -18.98 15.80 17.08
CA THR A 113 -20.33 16.25 17.48
C THR A 113 -21.03 15.23 18.39
N THR A 114 -20.31 14.24 18.92
CA THR A 114 -20.91 13.18 19.77
C THR A 114 -21.56 13.73 21.03
N GLN A 115 -21.07 14.85 21.56
CA GLN A 115 -21.62 15.51 22.74
C GLN A 115 -22.43 16.77 22.44
N LEU A 116 -22.80 17.02 21.18
CA LEU A 116 -23.52 18.18 20.73
C LEU A 116 -24.90 18.32 21.40
N ILE A 117 -25.59 17.20 21.64
CA ILE A 117 -26.90 17.12 22.24
C ILE A 117 -26.75 16.55 23.65
N ASP A 118 -27.27 17.24 24.64
CA ASP A 118 -27.26 16.77 26.02
C ASP A 118 -28.41 15.76 26.30
N SER A 119 -28.44 15.19 27.52
CA SER A 119 -29.46 14.25 27.95
C SER A 119 -30.87 14.81 28.01
N GLU A 120 -31.01 16.13 27.99
CA GLU A 120 -32.29 16.86 28.00
C GLU A 120 -32.76 17.24 26.58
N GLY A 121 -31.92 16.95 25.55
CA GLY A 121 -32.19 17.24 24.14
C GLY A 121 -31.80 18.66 23.70
N ASN A 122 -31.08 19.41 24.53
CA ASN A 122 -30.59 20.75 24.18
C ASN A 122 -29.32 20.66 23.31
N ILE A 123 -29.21 21.56 22.35
CA ILE A 123 -28.05 21.65 21.46
C ILE A 123 -27.05 22.67 22.04
N ASP A 124 -25.82 22.23 22.34
CA ASP A 124 -24.72 23.09 22.80
C ASP A 124 -23.52 23.00 21.83
N TYR A 125 -23.40 24.01 20.98
CA TYR A 125 -22.30 24.11 20.00
C TYR A 125 -20.91 24.27 20.64
N ASN A 126 -20.81 24.68 21.93
CA ASN A 126 -19.54 24.80 22.62
C ASN A 126 -18.92 23.41 22.95
N ARG A 127 -19.69 22.34 22.82
CA ARG A 127 -19.23 20.98 23.04
C ARG A 127 -18.61 20.34 21.79
N ILE A 128 -18.63 21.07 20.66
CA ILE A 128 -17.94 20.58 19.44
C ILE A 128 -16.43 20.66 19.69
N SER A 129 -15.77 19.53 19.54
CA SER A 129 -14.31 19.43 19.55
C SER A 129 -13.77 18.99 18.19
N LEU A 130 -12.47 19.07 17.99
CA LEU A 130 -11.80 18.61 16.76
C LEU A 130 -10.96 17.37 17.07
N PHE A 131 -10.91 16.46 16.14
CA PHE A 131 -9.96 15.34 16.15
C PHE A 131 -9.37 15.11 14.75
N SER A 132 -8.29 14.37 14.67
CA SER A 132 -7.65 14.00 13.42
C SER A 132 -7.53 12.48 13.31
N THR A 133 -7.51 11.96 12.10
CA THR A 133 -7.18 10.58 11.81
C THR A 133 -5.95 10.51 10.92
N ALA A 134 -5.05 9.59 11.19
CA ALA A 134 -3.86 9.40 10.38
C ALA A 134 -3.40 7.94 10.34
N ASP A 135 -3.09 7.49 9.13
CA ASP A 135 -2.51 6.20 8.84
C ASP A 135 -1.05 6.40 8.41
N TYR A 136 -0.14 5.64 9.01
CA TYR A 136 1.29 5.70 8.73
C TYR A 136 1.77 4.32 8.27
N GLY A 137 2.57 4.30 7.20
CA GLY A 137 3.24 3.10 6.71
C GLY A 137 4.75 3.33 6.61
N LEU A 138 5.53 2.67 7.45
CA LEU A 138 6.99 2.65 7.37
C LEU A 138 7.43 1.36 6.72
N THR A 139 8.20 1.47 5.63
CA THR A 139 8.70 0.32 4.87
C THR A 139 10.23 0.34 4.83
N PHE A 140 10.84 -0.77 5.23
CA PHE A 140 12.26 -1.05 5.05
C PHE A 140 12.44 -2.00 3.88
N SER A 141 13.29 -1.64 2.93
CA SER A 141 13.51 -2.38 1.69
C SER A 141 14.96 -2.83 1.57
N TYR A 142 15.16 -4.03 1.08
CA TYR A 142 16.48 -4.54 0.72
C TYR A 142 16.41 -5.23 -0.63
N ALA A 143 17.38 -4.96 -1.51
CA ALA A 143 17.49 -5.56 -2.83
C ALA A 143 18.85 -6.20 -3.03
N ARG A 144 18.87 -7.29 -3.79
CA ARG A 144 20.10 -7.98 -4.16
C ARG A 144 20.02 -8.63 -5.53
N GLN A 145 21.14 -8.55 -6.25
CA GLN A 145 21.32 -9.24 -7.53
C GLN A 145 21.49 -10.75 -7.31
N MET A 146 20.78 -11.54 -8.08
CA MET A 146 20.94 -13.01 -8.10
C MET A 146 22.23 -13.41 -8.80
N LYS A 147 22.65 -14.67 -8.62
CA LYS A 147 23.76 -15.26 -9.39
C LYS A 147 23.37 -15.46 -10.85
N LEU A 148 22.08 -15.56 -11.14
CA LEU A 148 21.55 -15.70 -12.49
C LEU A 148 21.50 -14.30 -13.13
N GLU A 149 22.12 -14.17 -14.31
CA GLU A 149 22.24 -12.90 -15.02
C GLU A 149 20.87 -12.31 -15.35
N GLY A 150 20.72 -11.01 -15.14
CA GLY A 150 19.48 -10.26 -15.36
C GLY A 150 18.44 -10.41 -14.27
N PHE A 151 18.60 -11.32 -13.29
CA PHE A 151 17.67 -11.50 -12.18
C PHE A 151 18.09 -10.75 -10.93
N GLN A 152 17.13 -10.07 -10.34
CA GLN A 152 17.27 -9.37 -9.06
C GLN A 152 16.02 -9.59 -8.20
N TYR A 153 16.22 -9.60 -6.89
CA TYR A 153 15.14 -9.72 -5.92
C TYR A 153 15.22 -8.64 -4.87
N GLY A 154 14.10 -8.36 -4.26
CA GLY A 154 14.02 -7.46 -3.12
C GLY A 154 12.96 -7.92 -2.13
N VAL A 155 13.10 -7.47 -0.91
CA VAL A 155 12.18 -7.75 0.19
C VAL A 155 11.83 -6.46 0.91
N ASN A 156 10.60 -6.37 1.40
CA ASN A 156 10.14 -5.30 2.27
C ASN A 156 9.70 -5.87 3.62
N ALA A 157 10.00 -5.13 4.68
CA ALA A 157 9.36 -5.27 5.98
C ALA A 157 8.58 -3.98 6.26
N LYS A 158 7.28 -4.11 6.56
CA LYS A 158 6.36 -2.98 6.78
C LYS A 158 5.90 -2.92 8.22
N VAL A 159 5.87 -1.71 8.75
CA VAL A 159 5.22 -1.39 10.02
C VAL A 159 4.13 -0.38 9.74
N ILE A 160 2.92 -0.69 10.17
CA ILE A 160 1.74 0.14 9.95
C ILE A 160 1.26 0.65 11.30
N ARG A 161 0.97 1.94 11.39
CA ARG A 161 0.37 2.59 12.55
C ARG A 161 -0.85 3.36 12.09
N ARG A 162 -2.00 3.09 12.69
CA ARG A 162 -3.23 3.81 12.38
C ARG A 162 -3.77 4.44 13.65
N VAL A 163 -4.26 5.67 13.53
CA VAL A 163 -4.75 6.46 14.66
C VAL A 163 -6.07 7.13 14.27
N ILE A 164 -7.09 6.98 15.09
CA ILE A 164 -8.40 7.63 14.92
C ILE A 164 -8.63 8.49 16.18
N GLY A 165 -8.15 9.73 16.14
CA GLY A 165 -8.19 10.61 17.28
C GLY A 165 -7.69 9.92 18.55
N ASP A 166 -8.46 10.10 19.63
CA ASP A 166 -8.25 9.39 20.88
C ASP A 166 -9.11 8.12 21.02
N PHE A 167 -9.89 7.78 19.99
CA PHE A 167 -10.89 6.69 20.06
C PHE A 167 -10.26 5.32 19.86
N ALA A 168 -9.33 5.21 18.91
CA ALA A 168 -8.72 3.93 18.58
C ALA A 168 -7.36 4.11 17.92
N ASN A 169 -6.52 3.10 18.06
CA ASN A 169 -5.25 3.03 17.36
C ASN A 169 -4.88 1.58 17.04
N SER A 170 -4.11 1.38 15.97
CA SER A 170 -3.65 0.03 15.63
C SER A 170 -2.18 -0.01 15.25
N TRP A 171 -1.61 -1.22 15.39
CA TRP A 171 -0.32 -1.59 14.86
C TRP A 171 -0.46 -2.78 13.93
N GLY A 172 0.26 -2.73 12.80
CA GLY A 172 0.30 -3.80 11.82
C GLY A 172 1.71 -4.08 11.33
N PHE A 173 1.93 -5.32 10.89
CA PHE A 173 3.21 -5.78 10.34
C PHE A 173 2.96 -6.63 9.11
N GLY A 174 3.78 -6.45 8.08
CA GLY A 174 3.68 -7.20 6.85
C GLY A 174 5.01 -7.30 6.11
N PHE A 175 5.07 -8.24 5.16
CA PHE A 175 6.24 -8.46 4.31
C PHE A 175 5.83 -8.55 2.85
N ASP A 176 6.71 -8.04 1.99
CA ASP A 176 6.57 -8.16 0.54
C ASP A 176 7.83 -8.78 -0.06
N VAL A 177 7.69 -9.39 -1.23
CA VAL A 177 8.79 -9.89 -2.04
C VAL A 177 8.63 -9.41 -3.48
N GLY A 178 9.69 -8.85 -4.03
CA GLY A 178 9.78 -8.41 -5.41
C GLY A 178 10.84 -9.17 -6.19
N LEU A 179 10.55 -9.44 -7.45
CA LEU A 179 11.51 -9.97 -8.42
C LEU A 179 11.46 -9.09 -9.66
N GLN A 180 12.63 -8.82 -10.25
CA GLN A 180 12.73 -8.26 -11.60
C GLN A 180 13.70 -9.08 -12.43
N PHE A 181 13.40 -9.13 -13.72
CA PHE A 181 14.24 -9.74 -14.72
C PHE A 181 14.34 -8.83 -15.94
N ASP A 182 15.56 -8.39 -16.23
CA ASP A 182 15.86 -7.51 -17.35
C ASP A 182 16.63 -8.29 -18.44
N ARG A 183 16.12 -8.25 -19.68
CA ARG A 183 16.77 -8.85 -20.83
C ARG A 183 16.56 -8.01 -22.07
N ASN A 184 17.64 -7.46 -22.60
CA ASN A 184 17.61 -6.48 -23.68
C ASN A 184 16.68 -5.32 -23.34
N ASP A 185 15.68 -5.03 -24.19
CA ASP A 185 14.67 -3.97 -23.98
C ASP A 185 13.43 -4.43 -23.22
N TRP A 186 13.40 -5.69 -22.76
CA TRP A 186 12.30 -6.24 -22.01
C TRP A 186 12.59 -6.25 -20.51
N HIS A 187 11.59 -5.84 -19.76
CA HIS A 187 11.59 -5.81 -18.30
C HIS A 187 10.40 -6.60 -17.78
N PHE A 188 10.65 -7.52 -16.89
CA PHE A 188 9.61 -8.33 -16.25
C PHE A 188 9.70 -8.10 -14.74
N GLY A 189 8.54 -8.00 -14.10
CA GLY A 189 8.44 -7.86 -12.66
C GLY A 189 7.37 -8.75 -12.07
N LEU A 190 7.66 -9.29 -10.91
CA LEU A 190 6.71 -9.95 -10.03
C LEU A 190 6.79 -9.26 -8.67
N MET A 191 5.66 -8.85 -8.14
CA MET A 191 5.55 -8.32 -6.79
C MET A 191 4.50 -9.11 -6.03
N LEU A 192 4.89 -9.66 -4.91
CA LEU A 192 4.05 -10.35 -3.95
C LEU A 192 3.91 -9.42 -2.74
N ARG A 193 2.76 -8.78 -2.60
CA ARG A 193 2.47 -7.89 -1.46
C ARG A 193 1.78 -8.68 -0.36
N ASP A 194 2.09 -8.32 0.88
CA ASP A 194 1.47 -8.87 2.08
C ASP A 194 1.52 -10.41 2.14
N ILE A 195 2.66 -11.00 1.74
CA ILE A 195 2.82 -12.46 1.58
C ILE A 195 2.55 -13.27 2.85
N THR A 196 2.73 -12.65 4.00
CA THR A 196 2.47 -13.26 5.31
C THR A 196 1.06 -12.96 5.83
N THR A 197 0.21 -12.31 5.02
CA THR A 197 -0.97 -11.60 5.48
C THR A 197 -0.60 -10.50 6.48
N THR A 198 -0.93 -9.25 6.21
CA THR A 198 -0.66 -8.17 7.16
C THR A 198 -1.77 -8.13 8.19
N TYR A 199 -1.39 -8.27 9.46
CA TYR A 199 -2.29 -8.20 10.59
C TYR A 199 -2.22 -6.82 11.21
N ASN A 200 -3.38 -6.19 11.42
CA ASN A 200 -3.51 -4.97 12.23
C ASN A 200 -4.29 -5.32 13.50
N VAL A 201 -3.73 -4.96 14.64
CA VAL A 201 -4.36 -5.14 15.94
C VAL A 201 -4.77 -3.78 16.47
N TRP A 202 -6.06 -3.60 16.73
CA TRP A 202 -6.67 -2.39 17.23
C TRP A 202 -6.75 -2.39 18.74
N ALA A 203 -6.36 -1.29 19.36
CA ALA A 203 -6.68 -0.92 20.72
C ALA A 203 -7.76 0.18 20.67
N ILE A 204 -8.93 -0.12 21.20
CA ILE A 204 -10.09 0.76 21.21
C ILE A 204 -10.26 1.29 22.64
N ASP A 205 -10.51 2.59 22.78
CA ASP A 205 -10.88 3.21 24.05
C ASP A 205 -12.37 2.92 24.34
N GLU A 206 -12.63 1.99 25.24
CA GLU A 206 -13.97 1.50 25.53
C GLU A 206 -14.86 2.59 26.15
N ASP A 207 -14.30 3.47 26.97
CA ASP A 207 -15.04 4.56 27.62
C ASP A 207 -15.56 5.55 26.57
N LYS A 208 -14.70 5.96 25.64
CA LYS A 208 -15.08 6.85 24.54
C LYS A 208 -16.03 6.19 23.54
N TYR A 209 -15.89 4.87 23.33
CA TYR A 209 -16.83 4.13 22.50
C TYR A 209 -18.22 4.09 23.13
N GLN A 210 -18.32 3.91 24.44
CA GLN A 210 -19.58 3.97 25.18
C GLN A 210 -20.23 5.36 25.09
N ASP A 211 -19.45 6.42 25.24
CA ASP A 211 -19.93 7.80 25.07
C ASP A 211 -20.60 8.03 23.70
N ILE A 212 -20.03 7.41 22.63
CA ILE A 212 -20.59 7.48 21.29
C ILE A 212 -21.90 6.67 21.20
N GLN A 213 -21.96 5.47 21.80
CA GLN A 213 -23.15 4.64 21.81
C GLN A 213 -24.31 5.33 22.54
N ASP A 214 -24.04 5.96 23.66
CA ASP A 214 -25.04 6.69 24.47
C ASP A 214 -25.53 7.96 23.75
N ALA A 215 -24.68 8.58 22.94
CA ALA A 215 -25.01 9.81 22.19
C ALA A 215 -25.89 9.53 20.96
N VAL A 216 -25.86 8.32 20.39
CA VAL A 216 -26.54 7.97 19.12
C VAL A 216 -27.46 6.78 19.30
N ALA A 217 -28.74 7.04 19.53
CA ALA A 217 -29.75 5.98 19.70
C ALA A 217 -29.89 5.12 18.42
N GLY A 218 -29.82 3.79 18.58
CA GLY A 218 -30.04 2.81 17.49
C GLY A 218 -28.81 2.41 16.71
N GLN A 219 -27.62 2.78 17.14
CA GLN A 219 -26.35 2.31 16.57
C GLN A 219 -26.02 0.88 17.03
N ASN A 220 -25.18 0.21 16.23
CA ASN A 220 -24.69 -1.12 16.53
C ASN A 220 -23.97 -1.15 17.90
N GLN A 221 -24.44 -1.97 18.82
CA GLN A 221 -23.95 -2.02 20.21
C GLN A 221 -22.74 -2.97 20.37
N GLU A 222 -22.28 -3.60 19.28
CA GLU A 222 -21.14 -4.50 19.31
C GLU A 222 -19.84 -3.70 19.09
N LEU A 223 -18.85 -3.96 19.92
CA LEU A 223 -17.49 -3.44 19.71
C LEU A 223 -16.96 -3.92 18.36
N PRO A 224 -16.27 -3.06 17.60
CA PRO A 224 -15.60 -3.49 16.37
C PRO A 224 -14.58 -4.60 16.64
N GLU A 225 -14.40 -5.49 15.67
CA GLU A 225 -13.36 -6.53 15.80
C GLU A 225 -11.98 -5.90 15.98
N SER A 226 -11.22 -6.39 16.93
CA SER A 226 -9.89 -5.88 17.28
C SER A 226 -8.80 -6.26 16.28
N THR A 227 -9.08 -7.13 15.32
CA THR A 227 -8.08 -7.60 14.35
C THR A 227 -8.59 -7.44 12.92
N GLU A 228 -7.80 -6.79 12.10
CA GLU A 228 -8.00 -6.69 10.66
C GLU A 228 -6.86 -7.37 9.91
N ILE A 229 -7.18 -7.89 8.74
CA ILE A 229 -6.19 -8.54 7.87
C ILE A 229 -6.18 -7.91 6.48
N THR A 230 -4.97 -7.78 5.90
CA THR A 230 -4.79 -7.48 4.48
C THR A 230 -4.38 -8.75 3.76
N ALA A 231 -5.19 -9.18 2.80
CA ALA A 231 -4.92 -10.39 2.05
C ALA A 231 -3.71 -10.22 1.09
N PRO A 232 -2.94 -11.29 0.84
CA PRO A 232 -1.84 -11.27 -0.13
C PRO A 232 -2.30 -10.87 -1.53
N LYS A 233 -1.49 -10.04 -2.21
CA LYS A 233 -1.73 -9.60 -3.59
C LYS A 233 -0.54 -9.98 -4.48
N VAL A 234 -0.82 -10.40 -5.70
CA VAL A 234 0.19 -10.70 -6.73
C VAL A 234 0.08 -9.68 -7.85
N GLN A 235 1.19 -9.04 -8.19
CA GLN A 235 1.28 -8.10 -9.31
C GLN A 235 2.33 -8.60 -10.30
N LEU A 236 1.95 -8.70 -11.56
CA LEU A 236 2.83 -9.05 -12.68
C LEU A 236 3.00 -7.84 -13.57
N GLY A 237 4.23 -7.46 -13.88
CA GLY A 237 4.55 -6.35 -14.74
C GLY A 237 5.41 -6.78 -15.92
N VAL A 238 5.10 -6.29 -17.11
CA VAL A 238 5.93 -6.41 -18.30
C VAL A 238 6.07 -5.04 -18.91
N ALA A 239 7.29 -4.65 -19.22
CA ALA A 239 7.58 -3.41 -19.93
C ALA A 239 8.56 -3.64 -21.06
N LYS A 240 8.42 -2.85 -22.14
CA LYS A 240 9.35 -2.85 -23.25
C LYS A 240 9.78 -1.43 -23.57
N LYS A 241 11.08 -1.21 -23.74
CA LYS A 241 11.66 0.04 -24.20
C LYS A 241 11.66 0.07 -25.73
N PHE A 242 11.14 1.14 -26.31
CA PHE A 242 11.18 1.42 -27.74
C PHE A 242 12.02 2.67 -28.00
N ASN A 243 12.95 2.61 -28.92
CA ASN A 243 13.69 3.77 -29.40
C ASN A 243 12.96 4.30 -30.64
N ILE A 244 12.27 5.44 -30.49
CA ILE A 244 11.48 6.03 -31.59
C ILE A 244 12.32 7.06 -32.37
N SER A 245 13.34 7.65 -31.76
CA SER A 245 14.23 8.61 -32.38
C SER A 245 15.54 8.70 -31.60
N GLU A 246 16.66 8.99 -32.28
CA GLU A 246 17.95 9.23 -31.62
C GLU A 246 17.96 10.48 -30.71
N ALA A 247 17.01 11.38 -30.88
CA ALA A 247 16.93 12.65 -30.14
C ALA A 247 15.94 12.62 -28.95
N ALA A 248 15.11 11.60 -28.80
CA ALA A 248 14.10 11.54 -27.76
C ALA A 248 14.23 10.24 -26.97
N HIS A 249 14.56 10.34 -25.70
CA HIS A 249 14.39 9.24 -24.74
C HIS A 249 12.88 9.00 -24.55
N MET A 250 12.35 7.97 -25.19
CA MET A 250 10.92 7.77 -25.31
C MET A 250 10.34 6.62 -24.50
N PRO A 251 9.02 6.66 -24.32
CA PRO A 251 8.32 6.01 -23.24
C PRO A 251 8.46 4.49 -23.27
N LYS A 252 8.57 3.97 -22.09
CA LYS A 252 8.38 2.57 -21.81
C LYS A 252 6.88 2.28 -21.91
N VAL A 253 6.46 1.35 -22.77
CA VAL A 253 5.13 0.79 -22.65
C VAL A 253 5.18 -0.26 -21.56
N ALA A 254 4.40 -0.07 -20.52
CA ALA A 254 4.32 -1.00 -19.40
C ALA A 254 2.89 -1.49 -19.22
N VAL A 255 2.77 -2.77 -18.88
CA VAL A 255 1.51 -3.39 -18.48
C VAL A 255 1.75 -4.03 -17.13
N THR A 256 0.89 -3.73 -16.18
CA THR A 256 0.86 -4.41 -14.89
C THR A 256 -0.49 -5.10 -14.73
N LEU A 257 -0.45 -6.39 -14.42
CA LEU A 257 -1.62 -7.17 -14.04
C LEU A 257 -1.58 -7.36 -12.53
N THR A 258 -2.65 -7.00 -11.87
CA THR A 258 -2.81 -7.19 -10.42
C THR A 258 -3.96 -8.15 -10.18
N THR A 259 -3.74 -9.15 -9.34
CA THR A 259 -4.84 -9.92 -8.79
C THR A 259 -5.41 -9.12 -7.62
N GLU A 260 -6.68 -8.82 -7.69
CA GLU A 260 -7.40 -8.43 -6.48
C GLU A 260 -7.81 -9.71 -5.74
N PRO A 261 -7.60 -9.77 -4.43
CA PRO A 261 -7.94 -10.95 -3.64
C PRO A 261 -9.43 -11.20 -3.59
#